data_83be4f920825f9b7cdca01e5502bbb2d
#
_entry.id   83be4f920825f9b7cdca01e5502bbb2d
#
_cell.length_a   1.000
_cell.length_b   1.000
_cell.length_c   1.000
_cell.angle_alpha   90.00
_cell.angle_beta   90.00
_cell.angle_gamma   90.00
#
_symmetry.space_group_name_H-M   'P 1'
#
loop_
_entity.id
_entity.type
_entity.pdbx_description
1 polymer ?
#
loop_
_entity_poly.entity_id
_entity_poly.type
_entity_poly.pdbx_seq_one_letter_code
_entity_poly.pdbx_strand_id
1 'polypeptide(L)'
;METVKQEEHSQQLFSRKEAWKMDRMNVLIVEDNVEASMIFQNYLNQMEGYRLIGVAENGEQAKSLLQALKPDLVLLDVYLPDMNGIDILWFIRQNYRRTDVILLTAANDTETVGEAMRGGVYSYLIKPVDGDRFHRVLKEYSIYKRELQPGNEIGQQQVDAFFHPNIHTAEAVEQEDYPKGVDRHTLESVRQAMKEQQNSEKAEEVAAKVGISHSTVRRYLEYLVSRKEAEVEVTYGTVGRPVRKYKYSAENTS
;
A
#
# COMPACT_ATOMS: atom_id res chain seq x y z
N MET A 1 -22.82 -10.76 36.67
CA MET A 1 -21.55 -10.03 36.62
C MET A 1 -20.90 -10.03 35.25
N GLU A 2 -21.06 -11.05 34.41
CA GLU A 2 -20.52 -11.08 33.03
C GLU A 2 -21.25 -10.17 32.04
N THR A 3 -22.56 -10.01 32.18
CA THR A 3 -23.38 -9.17 31.27
C THR A 3 -23.03 -7.66 31.37
N VAL A 4 -22.69 -7.18 32.57
CA VAL A 4 -22.32 -5.76 32.77
C VAL A 4 -20.95 -5.45 32.14
N LYS A 5 -19.99 -6.38 32.21
CA LYS A 5 -18.67 -6.24 31.56
C LYS A 5 -18.75 -6.27 30.03
N GLN A 6 -19.70 -7.02 29.47
CA GLN A 6 -19.91 -7.05 28.00
C GLN A 6 -20.57 -5.77 27.51
N GLU A 7 -21.49 -5.17 28.26
CA GLU A 7 -22.10 -3.89 27.91
C GLU A 7 -21.10 -2.72 28.05
N GLU A 8 -20.29 -2.69 29.08
CA GLU A 8 -19.23 -1.69 29.24
C GLU A 8 -18.16 -1.81 28.13
N HIS A 9 -17.77 -3.01 27.77
CA HIS A 9 -16.83 -3.23 26.64
C HIS A 9 -17.43 -2.83 25.29
N SER A 10 -18.71 -3.13 25.07
CA SER A 10 -19.44 -2.73 23.86
C SER A 10 -19.62 -1.21 23.79
N GLN A 11 -19.93 -0.54 24.92
CA GLN A 11 -20.02 0.91 24.99
C GLN A 11 -18.66 1.61 24.79
N GLN A 12 -17.57 1.05 25.33
CA GLN A 12 -16.22 1.55 25.07
C GLN A 12 -15.79 1.36 23.60
N LEU A 13 -16.16 0.25 22.97
CA LEU A 13 -15.92 0.02 21.54
C LEU A 13 -16.77 0.93 20.65
N PHE A 14 -18.01 1.22 21.06
CA PHE A 14 -18.90 2.16 20.36
C PHE A 14 -18.41 3.61 20.51
N SER A 15 -18.05 4.03 21.72
CA SER A 15 -17.45 5.33 22.01
C SER A 15 -16.11 5.54 21.27
N ARG A 16 -15.28 4.50 21.17
CA ARG A 16 -14.05 4.52 20.36
C ARG A 16 -14.33 4.62 18.86
N LYS A 17 -15.39 3.99 18.36
CA LYS A 17 -15.80 4.09 16.94
C LYS A 17 -16.41 5.44 16.59
N GLU A 18 -16.97 6.17 17.55
CA GLU A 18 -17.52 7.50 17.31
C GLU A 18 -16.48 8.62 17.50
N ALA A 19 -15.51 8.45 18.37
CA ALA A 19 -14.44 9.44 18.59
C ALA A 19 -13.58 9.66 17.35
N TRP A 20 -13.31 8.62 16.53
CA TRP A 20 -12.55 8.79 15.30
C TRP A 20 -13.36 9.37 14.12
N LYS A 21 -14.70 9.37 14.22
CA LYS A 21 -15.59 10.00 13.23
C LYS A 21 -15.54 11.53 13.29
N MET A 22 -14.96 12.13 14.34
CA MET A 22 -14.98 13.56 14.55
C MET A 22 -13.71 14.32 14.16
N ASP A 23 -12.59 13.64 13.92
CA ASP A 23 -11.33 14.35 13.61
C ASP A 23 -10.78 13.90 12.23
N ARG A 24 -11.30 14.56 11.18
CA ARG A 24 -10.72 14.41 9.84
C ARG A 24 -9.35 15.06 9.82
N MET A 25 -8.35 14.36 9.30
CA MET A 25 -7.01 14.91 9.08
C MET A 25 -7.07 16.06 8.09
N ASN A 26 -6.61 17.22 8.49
CA ASN A 26 -6.58 18.42 7.68
C ASN A 26 -5.40 18.36 6.71
N VAL A 27 -5.67 18.41 5.41
CA VAL A 27 -4.67 18.29 4.36
C VAL A 27 -4.50 19.61 3.61
N LEU A 28 -3.26 20.04 3.45
CA LEU A 28 -2.86 21.12 2.55
C LEU A 28 -2.18 20.50 1.33
N ILE A 29 -2.57 20.89 0.12
CA ILE A 29 -1.88 20.55 -1.12
C ILE A 29 -1.02 21.74 -1.51
N VAL A 30 0.23 21.48 -1.88
CA VAL A 30 1.18 22.48 -2.42
C VAL A 30 1.65 21.96 -3.78
N GLU A 31 1.08 22.53 -4.83
CA GLU A 31 1.25 22.09 -6.22
C GLU A 31 0.94 23.25 -7.16
N ASP A 32 1.89 23.64 -8.01
CA ASP A 32 1.74 24.75 -8.94
C ASP A 32 0.97 24.37 -10.21
N ASN A 33 1.00 23.09 -10.58
CA ASN A 33 0.24 22.59 -11.72
C ASN A 33 -1.23 22.38 -11.33
N VAL A 34 -2.11 23.20 -11.90
CA VAL A 34 -3.56 23.17 -11.60
C VAL A 34 -4.18 21.80 -11.91
N GLU A 35 -3.79 21.16 -13.02
CA GLU A 35 -4.35 19.86 -13.42
C GLU A 35 -3.93 18.76 -12.43
N ALA A 36 -2.65 18.72 -12.06
CA ALA A 36 -2.14 17.77 -11.06
C ALA A 36 -2.81 18.00 -9.70
N SER A 37 -2.93 19.24 -9.27
CA SER A 37 -3.63 19.62 -8.04
C SER A 37 -5.08 19.13 -8.05
N MET A 38 -5.83 19.31 -9.14
CA MET A 38 -7.20 18.84 -9.28
C MET A 38 -7.30 17.30 -9.19
N ILE A 39 -6.35 16.57 -9.76
CA ILE A 39 -6.29 15.11 -9.67
C ILE A 39 -6.13 14.68 -8.21
N PHE A 40 -5.17 15.26 -7.46
CA PHE A 40 -4.94 14.92 -6.06
C PHE A 40 -6.10 15.34 -5.15
N GLN A 41 -6.76 16.47 -5.44
CA GLN A 41 -7.99 16.87 -4.75
C GLN A 41 -9.10 15.84 -4.96
N ASN A 42 -9.29 15.34 -6.20
CA ASN A 42 -10.28 14.32 -6.51
C ASN A 42 -9.96 12.99 -5.80
N TYR A 43 -8.70 12.55 -5.79
CA TYR A 43 -8.30 11.35 -5.06
C TYR A 43 -8.54 11.50 -3.55
N LEU A 44 -8.19 12.64 -2.97
CA LEU A 44 -8.39 12.92 -1.55
C LEU A 44 -9.87 12.94 -1.17
N ASN A 45 -10.73 13.53 -2.01
CA ASN A 45 -12.18 13.62 -1.78
C ASN A 45 -12.88 12.24 -1.80
N GLN A 46 -12.27 11.23 -2.40
CA GLN A 46 -12.78 9.85 -2.39
C GLN A 46 -12.43 9.11 -1.09
N MET A 47 -11.61 9.70 -0.20
CA MET A 47 -11.14 9.07 1.01
C MET A 47 -11.86 9.59 2.24
N GLU A 48 -12.41 8.68 3.03
CA GLU A 48 -12.93 9.01 4.36
C GLU A 48 -11.77 9.31 5.33
N GLY A 49 -12.01 10.22 6.28
CA GLY A 49 -11.04 10.58 7.31
C GLY A 49 -10.07 11.70 6.92
N TYR A 50 -10.16 12.24 5.71
CA TYR A 50 -9.38 13.38 5.24
C TYR A 50 -10.26 14.58 4.93
N ARG A 51 -9.70 15.79 5.06
CA ARG A 51 -10.34 17.05 4.70
C ARG A 51 -9.32 17.97 4.05
N LEU A 52 -9.52 18.31 2.79
CA LEU A 52 -8.77 19.36 2.14
C LEU A 52 -9.11 20.71 2.80
N ILE A 53 -8.11 21.42 3.29
CA ILE A 53 -8.29 22.72 3.94
C ILE A 53 -7.67 23.88 3.16
N GLY A 54 -6.86 23.59 2.18
CA GLY A 54 -6.25 24.60 1.30
C GLY A 54 -5.43 24.00 0.17
N VAL A 55 -5.18 24.82 -0.84
CA VAL A 55 -4.28 24.54 -1.94
C VAL A 55 -3.36 25.76 -2.08
N ALA A 56 -2.06 25.53 -2.18
CA ALA A 56 -1.06 26.53 -2.47
C ALA A 56 -0.42 26.25 -3.82
N GLU A 57 -0.26 27.26 -4.65
CA GLU A 57 0.33 27.16 -5.99
C GLU A 57 1.82 27.56 -6.01
N ASN A 58 2.36 27.99 -4.88
CA ASN A 58 3.75 28.39 -4.71
C ASN A 58 4.17 28.32 -3.23
N GLY A 59 5.47 28.44 -2.96
CA GLY A 59 6.03 28.27 -1.63
C GLY A 59 5.64 29.38 -0.65
N GLU A 60 5.55 30.63 -1.08
CA GLU A 60 5.14 31.74 -0.18
C GLU A 60 3.68 31.60 0.24
N GLN A 61 2.80 31.18 -0.67
CA GLN A 61 1.42 30.85 -0.34
C GLN A 61 1.35 29.65 0.61
N ALA A 62 2.20 28.62 0.37
CA ALA A 62 2.27 27.46 1.27
C ALA A 62 2.65 27.87 2.69
N LYS A 63 3.68 28.71 2.89
CA LYS A 63 4.08 29.22 4.21
C LYS A 63 2.95 29.99 4.90
N SER A 64 2.23 30.82 4.15
CA SER A 64 1.09 31.59 4.65
C SER A 64 -0.06 30.69 5.12
N LEU A 65 -0.39 29.67 4.31
CA LEU A 65 -1.45 28.71 4.65
C LEU A 65 -1.04 27.77 5.78
N LEU A 66 0.21 27.35 5.87
CA LEU A 66 0.76 26.59 7.00
C LEU A 66 0.56 27.32 8.32
N GLN A 67 0.85 28.62 8.35
CA GLN A 67 0.69 29.46 9.54
C GLN A 67 -0.78 29.62 9.94
N ALA A 68 -1.67 29.83 8.95
CA ALA A 68 -3.08 30.10 9.19
C ALA A 68 -3.88 28.84 9.54
N LEU A 69 -3.62 27.72 8.84
CA LEU A 69 -4.47 26.54 8.87
C LEU A 69 -3.92 25.40 9.73
N LYS A 70 -2.62 25.35 9.98
CA LYS A 70 -1.92 24.31 10.76
C LYS A 70 -2.36 22.89 10.35
N PRO A 71 -2.11 22.47 9.11
CA PRO A 71 -2.53 21.16 8.61
C PRO A 71 -1.87 20.01 9.37
N ASP A 72 -2.54 18.85 9.38
CA ASP A 72 -1.98 17.59 9.90
C ASP A 72 -1.04 16.97 8.88
N LEU A 73 -1.36 17.12 7.58
CA LEU A 73 -0.62 16.54 6.46
C LEU A 73 -0.45 17.58 5.35
N VAL A 74 0.74 17.63 4.76
CA VAL A 74 1.02 18.40 3.54
C VAL A 74 1.37 17.42 2.42
N LEU A 75 0.66 17.53 1.30
CA LEU A 75 1.01 16.92 0.03
C LEU A 75 1.81 17.98 -0.75
N LEU A 76 3.11 17.74 -0.97
CA LEU A 76 4.05 18.77 -1.38
C LEU A 76 4.79 18.39 -2.67
N ASP A 77 4.72 19.23 -3.69
CA ASP A 77 5.66 19.14 -4.81
C ASP A 77 7.01 19.77 -4.44
N VAL A 78 8.07 19.20 -4.99
CA VAL A 78 9.43 19.73 -4.88
C VAL A 78 9.65 20.91 -5.83
N TYR A 79 9.09 20.85 -7.03
CA TYR A 79 9.26 21.90 -8.04
C TYR A 79 8.15 22.94 -7.94
N LEU A 80 8.42 24.04 -7.24
CA LEU A 80 7.54 25.20 -7.17
C LEU A 80 8.15 26.39 -7.91
N PRO A 81 7.34 27.34 -8.41
CA PRO A 81 7.81 28.42 -9.27
C PRO A 81 8.72 29.43 -8.57
N ASP A 82 8.62 29.55 -7.25
CA ASP A 82 9.32 30.56 -6.44
C ASP A 82 10.42 30.00 -5.55
N MET A 83 10.36 28.71 -5.18
CA MET A 83 11.35 28.05 -4.33
C MET A 83 11.31 26.53 -4.46
N ASN A 84 12.31 25.85 -3.89
CA ASN A 84 12.30 24.39 -3.83
C ASN A 84 11.38 23.89 -2.70
N GLY A 85 10.56 22.87 -2.96
CA GLY A 85 9.70 22.27 -1.95
C GLY A 85 10.47 21.63 -0.78
N ILE A 86 11.73 21.25 -0.97
CA ILE A 86 12.61 20.83 0.12
C ILE A 86 12.81 21.97 1.14
N ASP A 87 12.88 23.25 0.70
CA ASP A 87 12.96 24.38 1.62
C ASP A 87 11.67 24.52 2.45
N ILE A 88 10.51 24.23 1.84
CA ILE A 88 9.23 24.16 2.56
C ILE A 88 9.21 23.00 3.56
N LEU A 89 9.74 21.83 3.22
CA LEU A 89 9.88 20.71 4.13
C LEU A 89 10.69 21.11 5.37
N TRP A 90 11.85 21.73 5.20
CA TRP A 90 12.68 22.20 6.31
C TRP A 90 12.00 23.31 7.10
N PHE A 91 11.28 24.22 6.46
CA PHE A 91 10.45 25.22 7.14
C PHE A 91 9.38 24.57 8.00
N ILE A 92 8.70 23.51 7.53
CA ILE A 92 7.73 22.75 8.29
C ILE A 92 8.40 22.10 9.50
N ARG A 93 9.54 21.48 9.36
CA ARG A 93 10.27 20.82 10.46
C ARG A 93 10.69 21.79 11.56
N GLN A 94 11.06 22.99 11.20
CA GLN A 94 11.48 24.03 12.15
C GLN A 94 10.28 24.62 12.93
N ASN A 95 9.13 24.78 12.27
CA ASN A 95 8.02 25.56 12.82
C ASN A 95 6.79 24.71 13.19
N TYR A 96 6.56 23.56 12.54
CA TYR A 96 5.34 22.75 12.63
C TYR A 96 5.66 21.27 12.85
N ARG A 97 6.13 20.89 14.05
CA ARG A 97 6.59 19.53 14.38
C ARG A 97 5.53 18.44 14.23
N ARG A 98 4.23 18.80 14.28
CA ARG A 98 3.11 17.86 14.19
C ARG A 98 2.57 17.69 12.79
N THR A 99 3.02 18.50 11.83
CA THR A 99 2.62 18.42 10.44
C THR A 99 3.48 17.42 9.72
N ASP A 100 2.88 16.37 9.19
CA ASP A 100 3.58 15.39 8.37
C ASP A 100 3.60 15.82 6.90
N VAL A 101 4.55 15.27 6.14
CA VAL A 101 4.73 15.60 4.73
C VAL A 101 4.80 14.33 3.90
N ILE A 102 4.05 14.30 2.81
CA ILE A 102 4.18 13.34 1.71
C ILE A 102 4.60 14.14 0.48
N LEU A 103 5.70 13.76 -0.15
CA LEU A 103 6.14 14.38 -1.40
C LEU A 103 5.43 13.73 -2.60
N LEU A 104 4.92 14.58 -3.51
CA LEU A 104 4.28 14.20 -4.77
C LEU A 104 5.00 14.95 -5.89
N THR A 105 6.08 14.40 -6.45
CA THR A 105 6.98 15.17 -7.29
C THR A 105 7.52 14.38 -8.48
N ALA A 106 7.95 15.07 -9.53
CA ALA A 106 8.70 14.51 -10.64
C ALA A 106 10.19 14.30 -10.31
N ALA A 107 10.70 14.86 -9.20
CA ALA A 107 12.08 14.69 -8.77
C ALA A 107 12.37 13.21 -8.47
N ASN A 108 13.42 12.67 -9.06
CA ASN A 108 13.84 11.28 -8.89
C ASN A 108 15.36 11.14 -8.70
N ASP A 109 16.05 12.25 -8.51
CA ASP A 109 17.48 12.27 -8.24
C ASP A 109 17.78 11.91 -6.77
N THR A 110 18.93 11.30 -6.54
CA THR A 110 19.33 10.79 -5.23
C THR A 110 19.56 11.86 -4.18
N GLU A 111 19.91 13.08 -4.59
CA GLU A 111 20.15 14.21 -3.70
C GLU A 111 18.83 14.68 -3.08
N THR A 112 17.82 14.94 -3.91
CA THR A 112 16.46 15.34 -3.48
C THR A 112 15.83 14.28 -2.61
N VAL A 113 15.92 12.99 -2.98
CA VAL A 113 15.42 11.87 -2.16
C VAL A 113 16.15 11.83 -0.82
N GLY A 114 17.47 12.00 -0.80
CA GLY A 114 18.27 12.03 0.42
C GLY A 114 17.88 13.18 1.36
N GLU A 115 17.63 14.39 0.84
CA GLU A 115 17.15 15.53 1.63
C GLU A 115 15.73 15.29 2.18
N ALA A 116 14.84 14.72 1.39
CA ALA A 116 13.51 14.33 1.83
C ALA A 116 13.54 13.34 3.00
N MET A 117 14.39 12.31 2.91
CA MET A 117 14.59 11.34 3.99
C MET A 117 15.13 11.99 5.26
N ARG A 118 16.14 12.86 5.15
CA ARG A 118 16.68 13.63 6.29
C ARG A 118 15.63 14.56 6.89
N GLY A 119 14.78 15.15 6.05
CA GLY A 119 13.64 15.96 6.45
C GLY A 119 12.48 15.16 7.06
N GLY A 120 12.57 13.82 7.12
CA GLY A 120 11.59 12.96 7.76
C GLY A 120 10.23 13.00 7.08
N VAL A 121 10.18 12.95 5.75
CA VAL A 121 8.90 12.78 5.03
C VAL A 121 8.30 11.43 5.35
N TYR A 122 6.98 11.37 5.47
CA TYR A 122 6.28 10.10 5.66
C TYR A 122 6.40 9.20 4.42
N SER A 123 6.24 9.77 3.24
CA SER A 123 6.35 9.02 1.98
C SER A 123 6.81 9.92 0.84
N TYR A 124 7.35 9.29 -0.21
CA TYR A 124 7.83 9.92 -1.43
C TYR A 124 7.19 9.26 -2.64
N LEU A 125 6.37 10.00 -3.39
CA LEU A 125 5.65 9.51 -4.55
C LEU A 125 6.15 10.22 -5.81
N ILE A 126 6.76 9.45 -6.71
CA ILE A 126 7.26 9.97 -8.00
C ILE A 126 6.08 10.01 -9.00
N LYS A 127 5.84 11.19 -9.59
CA LYS A 127 4.84 11.39 -10.65
C LYS A 127 5.24 10.63 -11.93
N PRO A 128 4.31 10.00 -12.67
CA PRO A 128 2.86 10.03 -12.46
C PRO A 128 2.41 9.12 -11.31
N VAL A 129 1.53 9.62 -10.44
CA VAL A 129 0.93 8.87 -9.34
C VAL A 129 -0.47 8.46 -9.72
N ASP A 130 -0.72 7.14 -9.80
CA ASP A 130 -2.06 6.61 -9.99
C ASP A 130 -2.89 6.65 -8.69
N GLY A 131 -4.22 6.59 -8.83
CA GLY A 131 -5.15 6.67 -7.72
C GLY A 131 -4.98 5.55 -6.71
N ASP A 132 -4.69 4.33 -7.15
CA ASP A 132 -4.55 3.17 -6.26
C ASP A 132 -3.31 3.32 -5.36
N ARG A 133 -2.19 3.77 -5.91
CA ARG A 133 -0.98 4.06 -5.14
C ARG A 133 -1.20 5.19 -4.16
N PHE A 134 -1.86 6.28 -4.59
CA PHE A 134 -2.18 7.41 -3.74
C PHE A 134 -3.07 6.98 -2.56
N HIS A 135 -4.17 6.27 -2.82
CA HIS A 135 -5.09 5.80 -1.80
C HIS A 135 -4.43 4.82 -0.82
N ARG A 136 -3.55 3.94 -1.30
CA ARG A 136 -2.80 3.01 -0.46
C ARG A 136 -1.91 3.75 0.53
N VAL A 137 -1.10 4.70 0.06
CA VAL A 137 -0.20 5.47 0.93
C VAL A 137 -0.97 6.27 1.99
N LEU A 138 -2.08 6.90 1.62
CA LEU A 138 -2.90 7.62 2.60
C LEU A 138 -3.60 6.67 3.59
N LYS A 139 -4.03 5.49 3.16
CA LYS A 139 -4.58 4.47 4.06
C LYS A 139 -3.54 4.00 5.07
N GLU A 140 -2.31 3.72 4.64
CA GLU A 140 -1.19 3.36 5.50
C GLU A 140 -0.87 4.51 6.47
N TYR A 141 -0.85 5.76 5.99
CA TYR A 141 -0.67 6.94 6.83
C TYR A 141 -1.76 7.07 7.90
N SER A 142 -3.02 6.80 7.57
CA SER A 142 -4.11 6.86 8.55
C SER A 142 -3.95 5.82 9.67
N ILE A 143 -3.45 4.63 9.34
CA ILE A 143 -3.13 3.59 10.33
C ILE A 143 -1.98 4.04 11.22
N TYR A 144 -0.88 4.50 10.63
CA TYR A 144 0.29 5.05 11.32
C TYR A 144 -0.10 6.14 12.33
N LYS A 145 -0.89 7.14 11.92
CA LYS A 145 -1.35 8.24 12.81
C LYS A 145 -2.21 7.73 13.95
N ARG A 146 -3.05 6.73 13.72
CA ARG A 146 -3.91 6.15 14.76
C ARG A 146 -3.09 5.39 15.80
N GLU A 147 -2.07 4.66 15.38
CA GLU A 147 -1.22 3.90 16.30
C GLU A 147 -0.34 4.80 17.16
N LEU A 148 0.08 5.96 16.64
CA LEU A 148 0.87 6.96 17.36
C LEU A 148 0.05 7.92 18.25
N GLN A 149 -1.24 7.66 18.46
CA GLN A 149 -2.03 8.52 19.34
C GLN A 149 -1.59 8.41 20.81
N PRO A 150 -1.61 9.53 21.57
CA PRO A 150 -1.27 9.53 22.99
C PRO A 150 -2.14 8.53 23.77
N GLY A 151 -1.49 7.73 24.62
CA GLY A 151 -2.15 6.71 25.46
C GLY A 151 -2.17 5.31 24.86
N ASN A 152 -1.68 5.10 23.63
CA ASN A 152 -1.41 3.78 23.11
C ASN A 152 -0.04 3.29 23.62
N GLU A 153 0.01 2.06 24.12
CA GLU A 153 1.28 1.38 24.35
C GLU A 153 1.75 0.75 23.03
N ILE A 154 3.01 0.98 22.69
CA ILE A 154 3.61 0.47 21.47
C ILE A 154 4.71 -0.51 21.83
N GLY A 155 4.60 -1.75 21.38
CA GLY A 155 5.64 -2.77 21.53
C GLY A 155 6.75 -2.64 20.48
N GLN A 156 7.89 -3.31 20.71
CA GLN A 156 9.05 -3.24 19.81
C GLN A 156 8.69 -3.62 18.36
N GLN A 157 7.85 -4.61 18.14
CA GLN A 157 7.42 -5.03 16.80
C GLN A 157 6.72 -3.92 16.02
N GLN A 158 5.89 -3.11 16.70
CA GLN A 158 5.22 -1.96 16.06
C GLN A 158 6.22 -0.83 15.77
N VAL A 159 7.16 -0.59 16.68
CA VAL A 159 8.25 0.37 16.43
C VAL A 159 9.06 -0.06 15.21
N ASP A 160 9.46 -1.32 15.13
CA ASP A 160 10.21 -1.86 14.00
C ASP A 160 9.43 -1.75 12.69
N ALA A 161 8.10 -1.98 12.71
CA ALA A 161 7.23 -1.81 11.56
C ALA A 161 7.16 -0.34 11.06
N PHE A 162 7.27 0.65 11.95
CA PHE A 162 7.30 2.06 11.57
C PHE A 162 8.62 2.47 10.92
N PHE A 163 9.74 1.97 11.43
CA PHE A 163 11.06 2.32 10.92
C PHE A 163 11.50 1.46 9.74
N HIS A 164 10.98 0.24 9.66
CA HIS A 164 11.34 -0.74 8.64
C HIS A 164 10.09 -1.44 8.06
N PRO A 165 9.19 -0.71 7.39
CA PRO A 165 7.93 -1.28 6.88
C PRO A 165 8.14 -2.49 5.96
N ASN A 166 9.31 -2.61 5.31
CA ASN A 166 9.64 -3.74 4.45
C ASN A 166 10.23 -4.96 5.20
N ILE A 167 10.61 -4.84 6.48
CA ILE A 167 11.15 -5.98 7.25
C ILE A 167 10.00 -6.80 7.84
N HIS A 168 8.89 -6.17 8.25
CA HIS A 168 7.74 -6.88 8.80
C HIS A 168 6.74 -7.38 7.75
N THR A 169 6.73 -6.79 6.53
CA THR A 169 6.12 -7.45 5.38
C THR A 169 6.94 -8.65 4.90
N ALA A 170 8.22 -8.76 5.29
CA ALA A 170 9.06 -9.93 5.00
C ALA A 170 8.83 -11.10 5.98
N GLU A 171 8.28 -10.85 7.18
CA GLU A 171 7.89 -11.92 8.12
C GLU A 171 6.39 -12.28 8.05
N ALA A 172 5.55 -11.41 7.49
CA ALA A 172 4.11 -11.64 7.27
C ALA A 172 3.73 -11.87 5.80
N VAL A 173 4.62 -11.56 4.88
CA VAL A 173 4.66 -12.06 3.53
C VAL A 173 6.05 -12.70 3.42
N GLU A 174 6.15 -14.02 3.57
CA GLU A 174 7.25 -14.74 2.98
C GLU A 174 7.49 -14.07 1.63
N GLN A 175 8.64 -13.42 1.45
CA GLN A 175 9.14 -13.15 0.11
C GLN A 175 9.30 -14.55 -0.50
N GLU A 176 8.21 -15.05 -1.07
CA GLU A 176 8.33 -16.10 -2.02
C GLU A 176 9.20 -15.50 -3.11
N ASP A 177 10.47 -15.90 -3.10
CA ASP A 177 11.43 -15.57 -4.14
C ASP A 177 10.93 -16.25 -5.40
N TYR A 178 10.01 -15.57 -6.11
CA TYR A 178 9.41 -16.10 -7.31
C TYR A 178 10.50 -16.24 -8.38
N PRO A 179 10.67 -17.41 -8.97
CA PRO A 179 11.62 -17.60 -10.06
C PRO A 179 11.39 -16.56 -11.15
N LYS A 180 12.46 -16.15 -11.85
CA LYS A 180 12.36 -15.20 -12.98
C LYS A 180 11.20 -15.56 -13.90
N GLY A 181 10.26 -14.63 -14.06
CA GLY A 181 9.07 -14.75 -14.89
C GLY A 181 7.83 -15.34 -14.22
N VAL A 182 7.82 -15.49 -12.90
CA VAL A 182 6.62 -15.77 -12.10
C VAL A 182 6.26 -14.46 -11.37
N ASP A 183 5.11 -13.86 -11.69
CA ASP A 183 4.56 -12.72 -10.95
C ASP A 183 3.41 -13.15 -10.04
N ARG A 184 3.20 -12.42 -8.97
CA ARG A 184 2.23 -12.75 -7.91
C ARG A 184 0.79 -12.78 -8.42
N HIS A 185 0.38 -11.82 -9.26
CA HIS A 185 -1.01 -11.72 -9.71
C HIS A 185 -1.38 -12.89 -10.61
N THR A 186 -0.51 -13.21 -11.56
CA THR A 186 -0.70 -14.37 -12.46
C THR A 186 -0.67 -15.67 -11.68
N LEU A 187 0.23 -15.81 -10.67
CA LEU A 187 0.27 -16.98 -9.81
C LEU A 187 -1.03 -17.17 -9.04
N GLU A 188 -1.58 -16.09 -8.45
CA GLU A 188 -2.84 -16.18 -7.72
C GLU A 188 -4.02 -16.55 -8.62
N SER A 189 -4.06 -16.04 -9.85
CA SER A 189 -5.06 -16.42 -10.85
C SER A 189 -4.96 -17.90 -11.23
N VAL A 190 -3.74 -18.42 -11.40
CA VAL A 190 -3.51 -19.86 -11.67
C VAL A 190 -3.90 -20.68 -10.43
N ARG A 191 -3.51 -20.26 -9.23
CA ARG A 191 -3.86 -20.91 -7.95
C ARG A 191 -5.38 -20.99 -7.77
N GLN A 192 -6.09 -19.90 -8.02
CA GLN A 192 -7.55 -19.87 -7.92
C GLN A 192 -8.22 -20.79 -8.94
N ALA A 193 -7.77 -20.78 -10.20
CA ALA A 193 -8.27 -21.68 -11.23
C ALA A 193 -8.04 -23.15 -10.88
N MET A 194 -6.94 -23.47 -10.18
CA MET A 194 -6.65 -24.83 -9.69
C MET A 194 -7.51 -25.23 -8.48
N LYS A 195 -7.84 -24.31 -7.57
CA LYS A 195 -8.71 -24.57 -6.40
C LYS A 195 -10.15 -24.89 -6.78
N GLU A 196 -10.64 -24.30 -7.85
CA GLU A 196 -12.01 -24.49 -8.36
C GLU A 196 -12.22 -25.85 -9.02
N GLN A 197 -11.16 -26.68 -9.13
CA GLN A 197 -11.18 -27.94 -9.84
C GLN A 197 -11.33 -29.14 -8.89
N GLN A 198 -12.20 -30.08 -9.27
CA GLN A 198 -12.34 -31.36 -8.58
C GLN A 198 -11.40 -32.45 -9.12
N ASN A 199 -10.88 -32.30 -10.35
CA ASN A 199 -10.10 -33.29 -11.07
C ASN A 199 -8.76 -32.73 -11.55
N SER A 200 -7.79 -33.61 -11.85
CA SER A 200 -6.51 -33.23 -12.47
C SER A 200 -6.71 -32.73 -13.91
N GLU A 201 -6.16 -31.55 -14.24
CA GLU A 201 -6.27 -30.90 -15.55
C GLU A 201 -4.92 -30.74 -16.23
N LYS A 202 -4.94 -30.63 -17.57
CA LYS A 202 -3.74 -30.30 -18.37
C LYS A 202 -3.45 -28.80 -18.29
N ALA A 203 -2.20 -28.43 -18.49
CA ALA A 203 -1.79 -27.03 -18.54
C ALA A 203 -2.54 -26.20 -19.60
N GLU A 204 -2.97 -26.82 -20.71
CA GLU A 204 -3.79 -26.17 -21.74
C GLU A 204 -5.18 -25.78 -21.23
N GLU A 205 -5.79 -26.64 -20.41
CA GLU A 205 -7.12 -26.43 -19.83
C GLU A 205 -7.09 -25.29 -18.81
N VAL A 206 -6.07 -25.26 -17.96
CA VAL A 206 -5.85 -24.16 -17.00
C VAL A 206 -5.52 -22.86 -17.74
N ALA A 207 -4.73 -22.91 -18.82
CA ALA A 207 -4.38 -21.75 -19.64
C ALA A 207 -5.61 -21.08 -20.27
N ALA A 208 -6.56 -21.90 -20.76
CA ALA A 208 -7.81 -21.40 -21.32
C ALA A 208 -8.68 -20.68 -20.28
N LYS A 209 -8.67 -21.12 -19.00
CA LYS A 209 -9.42 -20.50 -17.91
C LYS A 209 -8.80 -19.17 -17.46
N VAL A 210 -7.49 -19.11 -17.35
CA VAL A 210 -6.76 -17.92 -16.87
C VAL A 210 -6.54 -16.89 -17.99
N GLY A 211 -6.69 -17.28 -19.27
CA GLY A 211 -6.52 -16.38 -20.40
C GLY A 211 -5.06 -16.04 -20.74
N ILE A 212 -4.10 -16.92 -20.40
CA ILE A 212 -2.67 -16.72 -20.65
C ILE A 212 -2.07 -17.91 -21.45
N SER A 213 -0.84 -17.76 -21.96
CA SER A 213 -0.24 -18.79 -22.80
C SER A 213 0.03 -20.09 -22.03
N HIS A 214 -0.12 -21.24 -22.71
CA HIS A 214 0.18 -22.57 -22.17
C HIS A 214 1.60 -22.68 -21.57
N SER A 215 2.60 -22.10 -22.25
CA SER A 215 3.99 -22.10 -21.76
C SER A 215 4.15 -21.30 -20.47
N THR A 216 3.39 -20.22 -20.33
CA THR A 216 3.34 -19.41 -19.11
C THR A 216 2.70 -20.20 -17.97
N VAL A 217 1.47 -20.72 -18.17
CA VAL A 217 0.77 -21.52 -17.15
C VAL A 217 1.61 -22.70 -16.68
N ARG A 218 2.25 -23.43 -17.60
CA ARG A 218 3.10 -24.56 -17.23
C ARG A 218 4.19 -24.16 -16.23
N ARG A 219 4.84 -23.01 -16.41
CA ARG A 219 5.86 -22.50 -15.48
C ARG A 219 5.27 -22.24 -14.09
N TYR A 220 4.06 -21.70 -14.00
CA TYR A 220 3.37 -21.47 -12.72
C TYR A 220 2.94 -22.78 -12.05
N LEU A 221 2.43 -23.76 -12.84
CA LEU A 221 2.06 -25.06 -12.32
C LEU A 221 3.28 -25.84 -11.78
N GLU A 222 4.41 -25.83 -12.48
CA GLU A 222 5.66 -26.45 -12.00
C GLU A 222 6.16 -25.73 -10.72
N TYR A 223 5.97 -24.41 -10.61
CA TYR A 223 6.27 -23.69 -9.39
C TYR A 223 5.36 -24.13 -8.22
N LEU A 224 4.03 -24.22 -8.42
CA LEU A 224 3.10 -24.75 -7.41
C LEU A 224 3.44 -26.19 -6.99
N VAL A 225 3.88 -27.02 -7.92
CA VAL A 225 4.36 -28.38 -7.61
C VAL A 225 5.62 -28.34 -6.75
N SER A 226 6.57 -27.46 -7.04
CA SER A 226 7.80 -27.30 -6.23
C SER A 226 7.50 -26.83 -4.81
N ARG A 227 6.40 -26.10 -4.62
CA ARG A 227 5.90 -25.64 -3.31
C ARG A 227 4.98 -26.65 -2.61
N LYS A 228 4.73 -27.80 -3.22
CA LYS A 228 3.78 -28.83 -2.74
C LYS A 228 2.33 -28.32 -2.63
N GLU A 229 1.98 -27.27 -3.34
CA GLU A 229 0.62 -26.76 -3.48
C GLU A 229 -0.16 -27.43 -4.61
N ALA A 230 0.53 -28.12 -5.51
CA ALA A 230 -0.06 -28.93 -6.55
C ALA A 230 0.71 -30.24 -6.73
N GLU A 231 0.00 -31.26 -7.22
CA GLU A 231 0.57 -32.56 -7.60
C GLU A 231 0.52 -32.73 -9.10
N VAL A 232 1.50 -33.47 -9.65
CA VAL A 232 1.54 -33.80 -11.07
C VAL A 232 1.28 -35.30 -11.28
N GLU A 233 0.26 -35.61 -12.07
CA GLU A 233 -0.05 -36.95 -12.51
C GLU A 233 0.48 -37.12 -13.94
N VAL A 234 1.27 -38.16 -14.18
CA VAL A 234 1.79 -38.48 -15.51
C VAL A 234 1.05 -39.68 -16.07
N THR A 235 0.33 -39.50 -17.17
CA THR A 235 -0.39 -40.57 -17.84
C THR A 235 0.37 -40.96 -19.10
N TYR A 236 0.70 -42.24 -19.24
CA TYR A 236 1.36 -42.82 -20.42
C TYR A 236 0.29 -43.36 -21.36
N GLY A 237 0.18 -42.77 -22.55
CA GLY A 237 -0.65 -43.32 -23.63
C GLY A 237 0.06 -44.46 -24.39
N THR A 238 -0.69 -45.24 -25.18
CA THR A 238 -0.14 -46.33 -26.04
C THR A 238 0.77 -45.83 -27.14
N VAL A 239 0.66 -44.57 -27.57
CA VAL A 239 1.51 -43.89 -28.55
C VAL A 239 1.59 -42.40 -28.19
N GLY A 240 2.79 -41.81 -28.11
CA GLY A 240 3.00 -40.36 -27.89
C GLY A 240 3.80 -40.02 -26.63
N ARG A 241 3.99 -38.69 -26.38
CA ARG A 241 4.67 -38.21 -25.18
C ARG A 241 3.74 -38.35 -23.97
N PRO A 242 4.29 -38.62 -22.77
CA PRO A 242 3.50 -38.64 -21.54
C PRO A 242 2.73 -37.34 -21.35
N VAL A 243 1.46 -37.45 -20.95
CA VAL A 243 0.61 -36.29 -20.66
C VAL A 243 0.70 -35.98 -19.16
N ARG A 244 1.06 -34.75 -18.85
CA ARG A 244 1.08 -34.23 -17.46
C ARG A 244 -0.23 -33.56 -17.15
N LYS A 245 -0.85 -33.95 -16.04
CA LYS A 245 -2.02 -33.29 -15.44
C LYS A 245 -1.66 -32.80 -14.05
N TYR A 246 -2.25 -31.72 -13.66
CA TYR A 246 -1.98 -31.06 -12.39
C TYR A 246 -3.25 -31.03 -11.55
N LYS A 247 -3.12 -31.29 -10.24
CA LYS A 247 -4.20 -31.25 -9.26
C LYS A 247 -3.78 -30.40 -8.09
N TYR A 248 -4.66 -29.53 -7.61
CA TYR A 248 -4.39 -28.73 -6.40
C TYR A 248 -4.37 -29.65 -5.16
N SER A 249 -3.35 -29.49 -4.30
CA SER A 249 -3.21 -30.22 -3.03
C SER A 249 -3.45 -29.27 -1.87
N ALA A 250 -4.48 -29.48 -1.08
CA ALA A 250 -4.87 -28.63 0.04
C ALA A 250 -4.09 -28.94 1.35
N GLU A 251 -3.10 -29.84 1.34
CA GLU A 251 -2.54 -30.40 2.57
C GLU A 251 -1.43 -29.58 3.27
N ASN A 252 -1.10 -28.37 2.84
CA ASN A 252 -0.07 -27.57 3.54
C ASN A 252 -0.44 -26.07 3.66
N THR A 253 -1.54 -25.79 4.40
CA THR A 253 -1.75 -24.46 4.99
C THR A 253 -1.75 -24.63 6.51
N SER A 254 -0.56 -24.75 7.09
CA SER A 254 -0.35 -24.65 8.54
C SER A 254 0.84 -23.75 8.78
#